data_355c71a8511e960d29689bfffdcdcdb5
#
_entry.id   355c71a8511e960d29689bfffdcdcdb5
#
_cell.length_a   1.000
_cell.length_b   1.000
_cell.length_c   1.000
_cell.angle_alpha   90.00
_cell.angle_beta   90.00
_cell.angle_gamma   90.00
#
_symmetry.space_group_name_H-M   'P 1'
#
loop_
_entity.id
_entity.type
_entity.pdbx_description
1 polymer ?
#
loop_
_entity_poly.entity_id
_entity_poly.type
_entity_poly.pdbx_seq_one_letter_code
_entity_poly.pdbx_strand_id
1 'polypeptide(L)'
;MAFDTSGAYEKHPQVAIRPEKFGGLAYHYGNRRLVFLKAPELVTLVESLVRYPTARDALAACVPPGQRPACEKALSSLLAAGIIRARSPRPVSAPGI
;
A
#
# COMPACT_ATOMS: atom_id res chain seq x y z
N MET A 1 -7.76 9.64 10.03
CA MET A 1 -8.56 8.64 9.32
C MET A 1 -7.95 7.27 9.46
N ALA A 2 -8.73 6.28 9.83
CA ALA A 2 -8.19 4.96 10.07
C ALA A 2 -8.05 4.18 8.77
N PHE A 3 -7.07 3.32 8.72
CA PHE A 3 -6.91 2.38 7.63
C PHE A 3 -8.02 1.33 7.70
N ASP A 4 -8.61 1.03 6.56
CA ASP A 4 -9.72 0.07 6.49
C ASP A 4 -9.40 -0.97 5.43
N THR A 5 -9.28 -2.23 5.85
CA THR A 5 -8.92 -3.30 4.92
C THR A 5 -9.95 -3.53 3.83
N SER A 6 -11.19 -3.10 4.02
CA SER A 6 -12.20 -3.20 2.98
C SER A 6 -12.07 -2.08 1.94
N GLY A 7 -11.20 -1.11 2.17
CA GLY A 7 -10.99 -0.02 1.23
C GLY A 7 -10.01 -0.39 0.13
N ALA A 8 -10.06 0.40 -0.94
CA ALA A 8 -9.14 0.26 -2.07
C ALA A 8 -8.00 1.27 -1.92
N TYR A 9 -6.79 0.79 -2.07
CA TYR A 9 -5.59 1.62 -1.90
C TYR A 9 -4.62 1.40 -3.03
N GLU A 10 -3.63 2.27 -3.10
CA GLU A 10 -2.55 2.15 -4.07
C GLU A 10 -1.31 2.84 -3.53
N LYS A 11 -0.15 2.47 -4.04
CA LYS A 11 1.07 3.21 -3.78
C LYS A 11 0.87 4.62 -4.35
N HIS A 12 1.25 5.64 -3.56
CA HIS A 12 1.14 7.02 -4.05
C HIS A 12 1.99 7.17 -5.31
N PRO A 13 1.49 7.87 -6.35
CA PRO A 13 2.25 7.99 -7.61
C PRO A 13 3.58 8.72 -7.46
N GLN A 14 3.76 9.50 -6.40
CA GLN A 14 5.03 10.17 -6.16
C GLN A 14 5.96 9.36 -5.25
N VAL A 15 5.68 8.07 -5.07
CA VAL A 15 6.51 7.20 -4.26
C VAL A 15 7.27 6.24 -5.15
N ALA A 16 8.58 6.17 -4.93
CA ALA A 16 9.44 5.17 -5.54
C ALA A 16 9.89 4.19 -4.46
N ILE A 17 9.91 2.90 -4.79
CA ILE A 17 10.37 1.88 -3.87
C ILE A 17 11.64 1.27 -4.42
N ARG A 18 12.67 1.21 -3.57
CA ARG A 18 13.94 0.64 -3.91
C ARG A 18 14.12 -0.67 -3.15
N PRO A 19 14.36 -1.78 -3.85
CA PRO A 19 14.55 -3.06 -3.16
C PRO A 19 15.82 -3.03 -2.31
N GLU A 20 15.73 -3.63 -1.14
CA GLU A 20 16.86 -3.77 -0.22
C GLU A 20 16.83 -5.18 0.37
N LYS A 21 17.94 -5.59 1.01
CA LYS A 21 18.00 -6.91 1.60
C LYS A 21 16.92 -7.12 2.66
N PHE A 22 16.60 -6.07 3.42
CA PHE A 22 15.59 -6.15 4.47
C PHE A 22 14.16 -6.02 3.92
N GLY A 23 13.99 -5.65 2.66
CA GLY A 23 12.68 -5.40 2.06
C GLY A 23 12.74 -4.28 1.06
N GLY A 24 12.62 -3.04 1.51
CA GLY A 24 12.70 -1.92 0.60
C GLY A 24 12.69 -0.58 1.29
N LEU A 25 13.04 0.43 0.52
CA LEU A 25 12.98 1.83 0.92
C LEU A 25 11.94 2.52 0.07
N ALA A 26 10.95 3.13 0.70
CA ALA A 26 9.93 3.91 0.00
C ALA A 26 10.24 5.40 0.18
N TYR A 27 10.37 6.11 -0.92
CA TYR A 27 10.65 7.54 -0.91
C TYR A 27 9.52 8.28 -1.60
N HIS A 28 8.95 9.25 -0.89
CA HIS A 28 7.87 10.08 -1.40
C HIS A 28 8.45 11.42 -1.85
N TYR A 29 8.44 11.67 -3.14
CA TYR A 29 9.01 12.90 -3.71
C TYR A 29 8.26 14.15 -3.26
N GLY A 30 6.95 14.04 -3.08
CA GLY A 30 6.12 15.18 -2.76
C GLY A 30 6.36 15.72 -1.37
N ASN A 31 6.38 14.85 -0.36
CA ASN A 31 6.57 15.28 1.03
C ASN A 31 7.95 14.95 1.57
N ARG A 32 8.80 14.35 0.75
CA ARG A 32 10.19 14.00 1.07
C ARG A 32 10.33 13.00 2.21
N ARG A 33 9.30 12.23 2.47
CA ARG A 33 9.39 11.19 3.49
C ARG A 33 10.12 9.97 2.96
N LEU A 34 10.87 9.36 3.85
CA LEU A 34 11.57 8.13 3.57
C LEU A 34 11.11 7.11 4.61
N VAL A 35 10.62 5.97 4.16
CA VAL A 35 10.06 4.94 5.04
C VAL A 35 10.70 3.61 4.70
N PHE A 36 11.12 2.88 5.72
CA PHE A 36 11.67 1.54 5.55
C PHE A 36 10.53 0.52 5.51
N LEU A 37 10.52 -0.28 4.47
CA LEU A 37 9.60 -1.42 4.36
C LEU A 37 10.38 -2.65 4.79
N LYS A 38 10.13 -3.12 6.01
CA LYS A 38 11.02 -4.06 6.69
C LYS A 38 10.76 -5.53 6.36
N ALA A 39 10.10 -5.79 5.24
CA ALA A 39 9.88 -7.16 4.79
C ALA A 39 9.65 -7.16 3.30
N PRO A 40 10.19 -8.15 2.57
CA PRO A 40 9.91 -8.25 1.14
C PRO A 40 8.43 -8.40 0.83
N GLU A 41 7.70 -9.08 1.69
CA GLU A 41 6.25 -9.24 1.52
C GLU A 41 5.55 -7.90 1.56
N LEU A 42 6.03 -6.97 2.38
CA LEU A 42 5.44 -5.65 2.46
C LEU A 42 5.68 -4.85 1.19
N VAL A 43 6.86 -4.98 0.59
CA VAL A 43 7.15 -4.34 -0.70
C VAL A 43 6.19 -4.87 -1.76
N THR A 44 6.08 -6.19 -1.87
CA THR A 44 5.18 -6.81 -2.83
C THR A 44 3.73 -6.35 -2.60
N LEU A 45 3.31 -6.32 -1.35
CA LEU A 45 1.96 -5.90 -0.98
C LEU A 45 1.68 -4.48 -1.44
N VAL A 46 2.58 -3.54 -1.12
CA VAL A 46 2.38 -2.14 -1.47
C VAL A 46 2.29 -1.95 -2.98
N GLU A 47 3.15 -2.62 -3.72
CA GLU A 47 3.14 -2.49 -5.17
C GLU A 47 1.99 -3.19 -5.82
N SER A 48 1.40 -4.18 -5.14
CA SER A 48 0.29 -4.94 -5.69
C SER A 48 -1.07 -4.40 -5.31
N LEU A 49 -1.14 -3.44 -4.40
CA LEU A 49 -2.43 -2.92 -3.91
C LEU A 49 -3.34 -2.49 -5.06
N VAL A 50 -2.77 -1.89 -6.08
CA VAL A 50 -3.55 -1.36 -7.21
C VAL A 50 -4.22 -2.48 -8.01
N ARG A 51 -3.74 -3.72 -7.89
CA ARG A 51 -4.26 -4.85 -8.64
C ARG A 51 -5.44 -5.54 -7.96
N TYR A 52 -5.75 -5.17 -6.74
CA TYR A 52 -6.80 -5.83 -5.96
C TYR A 52 -7.89 -4.85 -5.61
N PRO A 53 -9.15 -5.30 -5.54
CA PRO A 53 -10.25 -4.40 -5.23
C PRO A 53 -10.18 -3.84 -3.81
N THR A 54 -9.59 -4.59 -2.88
CA THR A 54 -9.46 -4.13 -1.50
C THR A 54 -8.09 -4.49 -0.94
N ALA A 55 -7.70 -3.81 0.12
CA ALA A 55 -6.47 -4.16 0.82
C ALA A 55 -6.53 -5.56 1.40
N ARG A 56 -7.72 -5.99 1.84
CA ARG A 56 -7.91 -7.34 2.37
C ARG A 56 -7.55 -8.38 1.32
N ASP A 57 -8.01 -8.19 0.08
CA ASP A 57 -7.71 -9.11 -1.00
C ASP A 57 -6.22 -9.14 -1.30
N ALA A 58 -5.58 -7.99 -1.28
CA ALA A 58 -4.14 -7.92 -1.50
C ALA A 58 -3.38 -8.63 -0.39
N LEU A 59 -3.80 -8.44 0.85
CA LEU A 59 -3.19 -9.14 1.99
C LEU A 59 -3.34 -10.66 1.85
N ALA A 60 -4.52 -11.10 1.46
CA ALA A 60 -4.77 -12.53 1.32
C ALA A 60 -3.91 -13.15 0.22
N ALA A 61 -3.65 -12.39 -0.85
CA ALA A 61 -2.88 -12.90 -1.98
C ALA A 61 -1.38 -12.83 -1.77
N CYS A 62 -0.89 -11.81 -1.05
CA CYS A 62 0.54 -11.52 -1.00
C CYS A 62 1.20 -11.87 0.33
N VAL A 63 0.42 -12.08 1.39
CA VAL A 63 0.98 -12.19 2.75
C VAL A 63 0.47 -13.47 3.42
N PRO A 64 1.36 -14.28 4.00
CA PRO A 64 0.93 -15.47 4.75
C PRO A 64 0.05 -15.08 5.93
N PRO A 65 -0.90 -15.94 6.33
CA PRO A 65 -1.85 -15.59 7.39
C PRO A 65 -1.21 -15.12 8.69
N GLY A 66 -0.10 -15.70 9.08
CA GLY A 66 0.58 -15.34 10.32
C GLY A 66 1.16 -13.94 10.31
N GLN A 67 1.39 -13.37 9.13
CA GLN A 67 1.99 -12.05 9.01
C GLN A 67 0.99 -10.97 8.65
N ARG A 68 -0.26 -11.33 8.39
CA ARG A 68 -1.28 -10.36 7.97
C ARG A 68 -1.54 -9.26 8.99
N PRO A 69 -1.67 -9.57 10.29
CA PRO A 69 -1.89 -8.49 11.25
C PRO A 69 -0.76 -7.47 11.29
N ALA A 70 0.49 -7.94 11.20
CA ALA A 70 1.63 -7.03 11.20
C ALA A 70 1.66 -6.18 9.93
N CYS A 71 1.35 -6.78 8.78
CA CYS A 71 1.31 -6.05 7.53
C CYS A 71 0.15 -5.06 7.49
N GLU A 72 -0.98 -5.43 8.05
CA GLU A 72 -2.12 -4.53 8.15
C GLU A 72 -1.76 -3.30 8.96
N LYS A 73 -1.09 -3.50 10.08
CA LYS A 73 -0.62 -2.40 10.92
C LYS A 73 0.38 -1.53 10.17
N ALA A 74 1.28 -2.17 9.40
CA ALA A 74 2.24 -1.43 8.60
C ALA A 74 1.55 -0.60 7.53
N LEU A 75 0.51 -1.14 6.89
CA LEU A 75 -0.26 -0.38 5.89
C LEU A 75 -0.91 0.84 6.51
N SER A 76 -1.41 0.71 7.73
CA SER A 76 -1.99 1.86 8.44
C SER A 76 -0.96 2.97 8.61
N SER A 77 0.25 2.61 9.00
CA SER A 77 1.34 3.59 9.15
C SER A 77 1.73 4.19 7.81
N LEU A 78 1.76 3.38 6.77
CA LEU A 78 2.10 3.87 5.43
C LEU A 78 1.04 4.83 4.90
N LEU A 79 -0.22 4.59 5.21
CA LEU A 79 -1.28 5.52 4.85
C LEU A 79 -1.07 6.86 5.54
N ALA A 80 -0.77 6.83 6.84
CA ALA A 80 -0.51 8.06 7.60
C ALA A 80 0.70 8.82 7.07
N ALA A 81 1.70 8.09 6.56
CA ALA A 81 2.91 8.72 6.01
C ALA A 81 2.74 9.20 4.56
N GLY A 82 1.63 8.85 3.91
CA GLY A 82 1.42 9.23 2.53
C GLY A 82 2.06 8.29 1.51
N ILE A 83 2.62 7.19 1.96
CA ILE A 83 3.26 6.23 1.04
C ILE A 83 2.22 5.48 0.22
N ILE A 84 1.09 5.16 0.84
CA ILE A 84 -0.08 4.67 0.11
C ILE A 84 -1.21 5.65 0.30
N ARG A 85 -2.18 5.58 -0.59
CA ARG A 85 -3.37 6.44 -0.51
C ARG A 85 -4.60 5.65 -0.92
N ALA A 86 -5.77 6.13 -0.48
CA ALA A 86 -7.02 5.57 -0.94
C ALA A 86 -7.19 5.93 -2.41
N ARG A 87 -7.64 4.95 -3.21
CA ARG A 87 -7.93 5.24 -4.61
C ARG A 87 -9.43 5.24 -4.83
N SER A 88 -9.83 5.97 -5.84
CA SER A 88 -11.22 6.08 -6.22
C SER A 88 -11.73 4.73 -6.68
N PRO A 89 -12.79 4.25 -6.09
CA PRO A 89 -13.29 2.95 -6.48
C PRO A 89 -13.84 2.95 -7.88
N ARG A 90 -14.24 3.90 -8.41
CA ARG A 90 -14.85 3.76 -9.56
C ARG A 90 -14.67 4.54 -10.49
N PRO A 91 -14.32 4.34 -10.87
CA PRO A 91 -14.20 5.19 -11.78
C PRO A 91 -15.31 5.17 -12.71
N VAL A 92 -15.56 4.94 -12.70
CA VAL A 92 -16.37 5.09 -13.28
C VAL A 92 -17.08 5.71 -13.54
N SER A 93 -17.16 5.63 -13.58
CA SER A 93 -17.94 6.13 -13.81
C SER A 93 -17.93 7.05 -14.41
N ALA A 94 -17.63 7.20 -14.74
CA ALA A 94 -17.75 8.00 -15.16
C ALA A 94 -18.00 8.34 -15.98
N PRO A 95 -18.16 8.40 -16.34
CA PRO A 95 -18.39 8.90 -16.95
C PRO A 95 -18.79 9.47 -17.43
N GLY A 96 -18.97 9.49 -17.45
CA GLY A 96 -19.52 9.87 -17.83
C GLY A 96 -19.44 10.44 -18.40
N ILE A 97 -19.26 10.33 -18.64
CA ILE A 97 -19.30 10.73 -19.14
C ILE A 97 -19.52 10.79 -19.62
#